data_c2c62a8483257aeb254b602dac4b4046
#
_entry.id   c2c62a8483257aeb254b602dac4b4046
#
_cell.length_a   1.000
_cell.length_b   1.000
_cell.length_c   1.000
_cell.angle_alpha   90.00
_cell.angle_beta   90.00
_cell.angle_gamma   90.00
#
_symmetry.space_group_name_H-M   'P 1'
#
loop_
_entity.id
_entity.type
_entity.pdbx_description
1 polymer ?
#
loop_
_entity_poly.entity_id
_entity_poly.type
_entity_poly.pdbx_seq_one_letter_code
_entity_poly.pdbx_strand_id
1 'polypeptide(L)'
;MREDADGHSRDDTGDKARREKFSFRARTQAQLALSTDGATWFLAGASPDLAFQIESCVDLHPRASHNTPRDSPIAGVVLGSADLDHVLGLLLLRELQPLRVYAAPSILRILREENSMFGMLNRVEPQVVWTAMKAGAPFPLMTAHGQDSGLRCEVCYLSSRYPKYVKSENLAREEATAALFFESVAGKRLAYVAAVDSLSDILLAKIDQADLLLFDGTFWSDDELIRVQGSGESAHEMGHIPVEESLRLLKNIKAKRKMFIHLNNTNPMLNEASRERRAVRDAGWEVAEDNWHLEL
;
A
#
# COMPACT_ATOMS: atom_id res chain seq x y z
N MET A 1 31.78 -26.95 -19.96
CA MET A 1 32.19 -25.55 -19.92
C MET A 1 31.65 -24.90 -21.16
N ARG A 2 30.51 -24.24 -21.09
CA ARG A 2 30.00 -23.30 -22.09
C ARG A 2 29.88 -21.98 -21.35
N GLU A 3 30.71 -21.03 -21.69
CA GLU A 3 30.58 -19.64 -21.30
C GLU A 3 29.46 -19.04 -22.10
N ASP A 4 28.39 -18.63 -21.45
CA ASP A 4 27.38 -17.77 -22.03
C ASP A 4 27.91 -16.35 -21.98
N ALA A 5 28.19 -15.82 -23.19
CA ALA A 5 28.63 -14.46 -23.42
C ALA A 5 27.44 -13.51 -23.30
N ASP A 6 27.07 -13.15 -22.09
CA ASP A 6 26.29 -11.93 -21.81
C ASP A 6 26.50 -11.57 -20.32
N GLY A 7 27.58 -10.83 -20.08
CA GLY A 7 27.97 -10.34 -18.75
C GLY A 7 27.08 -9.21 -18.23
N HIS A 8 25.79 -9.40 -18.18
CA HIS A 8 24.87 -8.53 -17.48
C HIS A 8 24.52 -9.20 -16.15
N SER A 9 25.27 -8.88 -15.12
CA SER A 9 24.90 -9.14 -13.74
C SER A 9 23.63 -8.32 -13.47
N ARG A 10 22.49 -8.98 -13.52
CA ARG A 10 21.24 -8.45 -13.00
C ARG A 10 21.41 -8.32 -11.49
N ASP A 11 21.75 -7.12 -11.05
CA ASP A 11 21.90 -6.80 -9.63
C ASP A 11 20.54 -6.54 -9.01
N ASP A 12 19.68 -7.57 -9.04
CA ASP A 12 18.39 -7.58 -8.36
C ASP A 12 18.60 -7.82 -6.87
N THR A 13 18.55 -6.75 -6.07
CA THR A 13 18.73 -6.80 -4.63
C THR A 13 17.64 -7.61 -3.94
N GLY A 14 16.44 -7.70 -4.52
CA GLY A 14 15.36 -8.54 -4.01
C GLY A 14 15.64 -10.04 -4.17
N ASP A 15 16.22 -10.44 -5.31
CA ASP A 15 16.66 -11.82 -5.51
C ASP A 15 17.85 -12.18 -4.63
N LYS A 16 18.75 -11.22 -4.35
CA LYS A 16 19.81 -11.38 -3.36
C LYS A 16 19.24 -11.54 -1.95
N ALA A 17 18.24 -10.76 -1.57
CA ALA A 17 17.57 -10.88 -0.28
C ALA A 17 16.96 -12.27 -0.05
N ARG A 18 16.46 -12.91 -1.11
CA ARG A 18 15.95 -14.30 -1.05
C ARG A 18 17.02 -15.36 -0.99
N ARG A 19 18.21 -15.10 -1.53
CA ARG A 19 19.32 -16.07 -1.65
C ARG A 19 20.37 -15.94 -0.55
N GLU A 20 20.63 -14.73 -0.06
CA GLU A 20 21.69 -14.44 0.91
C GLU A 20 21.10 -14.13 2.29
N LYS A 21 21.34 -15.02 3.26
CA LYS A 21 20.74 -14.95 4.61
C LYS A 21 21.24 -13.81 5.52
N PHE A 22 22.18 -12.96 5.11
CA PHE A 22 22.92 -12.11 6.06
C PHE A 22 22.85 -10.60 5.87
N SER A 23 22.41 -10.10 4.72
CA SER A 23 22.41 -8.65 4.45
C SER A 23 21.09 -8.11 3.88
N PHE A 24 20.19 -9.00 3.49
CA PHE A 24 18.93 -8.64 2.86
C PHE A 24 17.78 -9.38 3.53
N ARG A 25 16.72 -8.66 3.87
CA ARG A 25 15.45 -9.27 4.30
C ARG A 25 14.48 -9.25 3.14
N ALA A 26 13.98 -10.43 2.75
CA ALA A 26 12.86 -10.52 1.81
C ALA A 26 11.66 -9.77 2.40
N ARG A 27 10.92 -9.08 1.56
CA ARG A 27 9.68 -8.38 1.90
C ARG A 27 8.57 -8.84 0.98
N THR A 28 7.36 -8.83 1.52
CA THR A 28 6.14 -8.95 0.75
C THR A 28 5.75 -7.60 0.15
N GLN A 29 4.76 -7.60 -0.73
CA GLN A 29 4.19 -6.37 -1.30
C GLN A 29 3.62 -5.48 -0.19
N ALA A 30 3.66 -4.16 -0.42
CA ALA A 30 3.23 -3.19 0.59
C ALA A 30 1.76 -3.36 0.94
N GLN A 31 1.48 -3.53 2.23
CA GLN A 31 0.14 -3.60 2.78
C GLN A 31 0.15 -3.17 4.24
N LEU A 32 -0.95 -2.61 4.71
CA LEU A 32 -1.11 -2.18 6.09
C LEU A 32 -2.42 -2.73 6.64
N ALA A 33 -2.41 -3.22 7.88
CA ALA A 33 -3.59 -3.57 8.64
C ALA A 33 -3.77 -2.58 9.81
N LEU A 34 -5.00 -2.13 10.04
CA LEU A 34 -5.38 -1.10 11.00
C LEU A 34 -6.54 -1.58 11.86
N SER A 35 -6.46 -1.36 13.16
CA SER A 35 -7.55 -1.62 14.10
C SER A 35 -7.53 -0.58 15.23
N THR A 36 -8.69 -0.29 15.80
CA THR A 36 -8.83 0.53 17.02
C THR A 36 -9.11 -0.30 18.26
N ASP A 37 -9.49 -1.56 18.08
CA ASP A 37 -9.94 -2.47 19.15
C ASP A 37 -9.17 -3.80 19.20
N GLY A 38 -8.23 -4.04 18.26
CA GLY A 38 -7.50 -5.29 18.11
C GLY A 38 -8.37 -6.47 17.63
N ALA A 39 -9.65 -6.24 17.30
CA ALA A 39 -10.60 -7.26 16.92
C ALA A 39 -11.16 -7.05 15.51
N THR A 40 -11.40 -5.80 15.13
CA THR A 40 -11.95 -5.40 13.84
C THR A 40 -10.86 -4.73 13.02
N TRP A 41 -10.46 -5.35 11.92
CA TRP A 41 -9.33 -4.91 11.11
C TRP A 41 -9.75 -4.38 9.74
N PHE A 42 -9.08 -3.31 9.30
CA PHE A 42 -9.16 -2.78 7.94
C PHE A 42 -7.79 -2.86 7.28
N LEU A 43 -7.77 -3.21 6.01
CA LEU A 43 -6.56 -3.25 5.22
C LEU A 43 -6.46 -1.99 4.36
N ALA A 44 -5.29 -1.37 4.27
CA ALA A 44 -4.97 -0.41 3.22
C ALA A 44 -4.22 -1.16 2.12
N GLY A 45 -4.89 -1.33 0.98
CA GLY A 45 -4.49 -2.22 -0.10
C GLY A 45 -4.92 -3.68 0.12
N ALA A 46 -4.79 -4.48 -0.94
CA ALA A 46 -4.94 -5.93 -0.91
C ALA A 46 -3.89 -6.56 -1.82
N SER A 47 -2.72 -6.82 -1.26
CA SER A 47 -1.55 -7.27 -2.01
C SER A 47 -1.70 -8.72 -2.51
N PRO A 48 -0.97 -9.12 -3.55
CA PRO A 48 -0.90 -10.52 -4.00
C PRO A 48 -0.42 -11.47 -2.90
N ASP A 49 0.36 -10.97 -1.94
CA ASP A 49 0.92 -11.73 -0.81
C ASP A 49 -0.04 -11.84 0.38
N LEU A 50 -1.28 -11.36 0.25
CA LEU A 50 -2.25 -11.23 1.35
C LEU A 50 -2.44 -12.53 2.14
N ALA A 51 -2.49 -13.70 1.48
CA ALA A 51 -2.63 -14.98 2.16
C ALA A 51 -1.46 -15.24 3.12
N PHE A 52 -0.25 -15.00 2.67
CA PHE A 52 0.96 -15.13 3.49
C PHE A 52 0.99 -14.10 4.61
N GLN A 53 0.58 -12.87 4.33
CA GLN A 53 0.53 -11.77 5.31
C GLN A 53 -0.50 -12.06 6.41
N ILE A 54 -1.67 -12.60 6.06
CA ILE A 54 -2.65 -13.06 7.06
C ILE A 54 -2.07 -14.21 7.90
N GLU A 55 -1.46 -15.22 7.27
CA GLU A 55 -0.88 -16.37 7.98
C GLU A 55 0.24 -15.95 8.93
N SER A 56 1.01 -14.92 8.55
CA SER A 56 2.13 -14.41 9.35
C SER A 56 1.69 -13.49 10.50
N CYS A 57 0.44 -13.02 10.53
CA CYS A 57 -0.09 -12.10 11.54
C CYS A 57 -1.27 -12.73 12.29
N VAL A 58 -1.01 -13.18 13.52
CA VAL A 58 -2.00 -13.90 14.35
C VAL A 58 -3.29 -13.10 14.58
N ASP A 59 -3.20 -11.76 14.60
CA ASP A 59 -4.35 -10.89 14.80
C ASP A 59 -5.32 -10.89 13.62
N LEU A 60 -4.85 -11.28 12.43
CA LEU A 60 -5.64 -11.41 11.22
C LEU A 60 -6.19 -12.83 11.00
N HIS A 61 -5.84 -13.78 11.86
CA HIS A 61 -6.34 -15.14 11.73
C HIS A 61 -7.85 -15.22 11.93
N PRO A 62 -8.57 -16.03 11.15
CA PRO A 62 -9.97 -16.32 11.38
C PRO A 62 -10.20 -16.87 12.79
N ARG A 63 -11.23 -16.36 13.45
CA ARG A 63 -11.61 -16.76 14.81
C ARG A 63 -12.90 -17.58 14.77
N ALA A 64 -13.05 -18.51 15.69
CA ALA A 64 -14.34 -19.16 15.88
C ALA A 64 -15.30 -18.19 16.58
N SER A 65 -16.44 -17.90 15.97
CA SER A 65 -17.53 -17.16 16.59
C SER A 65 -18.71 -18.07 16.92
N HIS A 66 -19.68 -17.59 17.70
CA HIS A 66 -20.88 -18.36 18.05
C HIS A 66 -21.70 -18.78 16.81
N ASN A 67 -21.58 -18.06 15.70
CA ASN A 67 -22.40 -18.26 14.52
C ASN A 67 -21.66 -18.94 13.36
N THR A 68 -20.33 -18.87 13.34
CA THR A 68 -19.52 -19.45 12.26
C THR A 68 -18.23 -20.04 12.82
N PRO A 69 -17.76 -21.19 12.31
CA PRO A 69 -16.49 -21.78 12.73
C PRO A 69 -15.27 -20.98 12.23
N ARG A 70 -15.48 -20.04 11.30
CA ARG A 70 -14.44 -19.21 10.68
C ARG A 70 -15.00 -17.82 10.48
N ASP A 71 -14.68 -16.91 11.39
CA ASP A 71 -15.04 -15.52 11.28
C ASP A 71 -13.78 -14.68 11.06
N SER A 72 -13.73 -14.00 9.90
CA SER A 72 -12.57 -13.18 9.56
C SER A 72 -12.60 -11.89 10.36
N PRO A 73 -11.51 -11.49 11.02
CA PRO A 73 -11.42 -10.19 11.66
C PRO A 73 -11.29 -9.04 10.66
N ILE A 74 -11.05 -9.33 9.38
CA ILE A 74 -10.92 -8.33 8.32
C ILE A 74 -12.31 -7.86 7.90
N ALA A 75 -12.70 -6.68 8.35
CA ALA A 75 -14.01 -6.08 8.10
C ALA A 75 -14.06 -5.27 6.81
N GLY A 76 -12.91 -4.78 6.33
CA GLY A 76 -12.89 -3.99 5.11
C GLY A 76 -11.50 -3.77 4.53
N VAL A 77 -11.50 -3.28 3.29
CA VAL A 77 -10.30 -2.91 2.54
C VAL A 77 -10.47 -1.50 1.98
N VAL A 78 -9.46 -0.66 2.13
CA VAL A 78 -9.39 0.69 1.56
C VAL A 78 -8.34 0.68 0.46
N LEU A 79 -8.76 0.95 -0.77
CA LEU A 79 -7.89 0.91 -1.94
C LEU A 79 -7.45 2.31 -2.34
N GLY A 80 -6.14 2.52 -2.42
CA GLY A 80 -5.54 3.78 -2.88
C GLY A 80 -5.36 3.85 -4.39
N SER A 81 -5.32 2.72 -5.10
CA SER A 81 -5.18 2.65 -6.55
C SER A 81 -5.79 1.36 -7.10
N ALA A 82 -5.78 1.20 -8.44
CA ALA A 82 -6.16 -0.03 -9.11
C ALA A 82 -4.94 -0.89 -9.52
N ASP A 83 -3.74 -0.56 -9.05
CA ASP A 83 -2.54 -1.34 -9.37
C ASP A 83 -2.66 -2.77 -8.85
N LEU A 84 -2.12 -3.73 -9.61
CA LEU A 84 -2.31 -5.15 -9.33
C LEU A 84 -1.75 -5.56 -7.97
N ASP A 85 -0.65 -4.96 -7.55
CA ASP A 85 -0.05 -5.16 -6.24
C ASP A 85 -0.91 -4.60 -5.08
N HIS A 86 -1.89 -3.74 -5.38
CA HIS A 86 -2.83 -3.19 -4.40
C HIS A 86 -4.23 -3.82 -4.43
N VAL A 87 -4.58 -4.61 -5.47
CA VAL A 87 -5.96 -5.10 -5.62
C VAL A 87 -6.09 -6.63 -5.79
N LEU A 88 -5.05 -7.34 -6.23
CA LEU A 88 -5.16 -8.78 -6.52
C LEU A 88 -5.53 -9.61 -5.29
N GLY A 89 -5.08 -9.21 -4.12
CA GLY A 89 -5.40 -9.88 -2.86
C GLY A 89 -6.90 -9.89 -2.52
N LEU A 90 -7.71 -9.00 -3.11
CA LEU A 90 -9.17 -9.06 -2.96
C LEU A 90 -9.75 -10.41 -3.38
N LEU A 91 -9.17 -11.05 -4.40
CA LEU A 91 -9.61 -12.36 -4.89
C LEU A 91 -9.34 -13.48 -3.88
N LEU A 92 -8.43 -13.26 -2.92
CA LEU A 92 -8.14 -14.20 -1.84
C LEU A 92 -9.18 -14.10 -0.70
N LEU A 93 -9.93 -13.00 -0.63
CA LEU A 93 -11.01 -12.76 0.34
C LEU A 93 -12.38 -13.25 -0.18
N ARG A 94 -12.39 -14.14 -1.17
CA ARG A 94 -13.60 -14.65 -1.85
C ARG A 94 -14.42 -15.68 -1.04
N GLU A 95 -13.99 -16.03 0.17
CA GLU A 95 -14.57 -17.11 0.98
C GLU A 95 -15.94 -16.78 1.61
N LEU A 96 -16.73 -15.93 0.95
CA LEU A 96 -18.10 -15.58 1.32
C LEU A 96 -18.23 -14.84 2.68
N GLN A 97 -17.12 -14.31 3.19
CA GLN A 97 -17.15 -13.47 4.39
C GLN A 97 -17.67 -12.06 4.03
N PRO A 98 -18.55 -11.49 4.85
CA PRO A 98 -18.99 -10.11 4.66
C PRO A 98 -17.80 -9.16 4.71
N LEU A 99 -17.63 -8.34 3.68
CA LEU A 99 -16.51 -7.42 3.53
C LEU A 99 -16.98 -6.08 2.99
N ARG A 100 -16.40 -4.98 3.42
CA ARG A 100 -16.59 -3.68 2.79
C ARG A 100 -15.32 -3.24 2.05
N VAL A 101 -15.49 -2.84 0.79
CA VAL A 101 -14.40 -2.29 -0.02
C VAL A 101 -14.66 -0.80 -0.27
N TYR A 102 -13.70 0.03 0.11
CA TYR A 102 -13.69 1.46 -0.12
C TYR A 102 -12.69 1.79 -1.22
N ALA A 103 -13.11 2.52 -2.24
CA ALA A 103 -12.22 3.00 -3.30
C ALA A 103 -12.79 4.26 -3.97
N ALA A 104 -11.96 4.94 -4.76
CA ALA A 104 -12.42 6.01 -5.64
C ALA A 104 -13.46 5.49 -6.64
N PRO A 105 -14.44 6.30 -7.08
CA PRO A 105 -15.46 5.89 -8.05
C PRO A 105 -14.88 5.24 -9.29
N SER A 106 -13.82 5.80 -9.87
CA SER A 106 -13.15 5.23 -11.05
C SER A 106 -12.51 3.87 -10.77
N ILE A 107 -11.92 3.65 -9.58
CA ILE A 107 -11.36 2.36 -9.18
C ILE A 107 -12.47 1.32 -9.01
N LEU A 108 -13.58 1.70 -8.37
CA LEU A 108 -14.75 0.80 -8.26
C LEU A 108 -15.27 0.38 -9.63
N ARG A 109 -15.35 1.30 -10.57
CA ARG A 109 -15.75 1.00 -11.95
C ARG A 109 -14.79 0.02 -12.63
N ILE A 110 -13.48 0.26 -12.53
CA ILE A 110 -12.45 -0.65 -13.09
C ILE A 110 -12.65 -2.07 -12.54
N LEU A 111 -12.81 -2.22 -11.24
CA LEU A 111 -12.88 -3.54 -10.62
C LEU A 111 -14.22 -4.24 -10.88
N ARG A 112 -15.34 -3.52 -10.83
CA ARG A 112 -16.68 -4.11 -10.88
C ARG A 112 -17.23 -4.29 -12.29
N GLU A 113 -16.89 -3.37 -13.21
CA GLU A 113 -17.52 -3.29 -14.53
C GLU A 113 -16.56 -3.71 -15.64
N GLU A 114 -15.26 -3.45 -15.49
CA GLU A 114 -14.29 -3.67 -16.56
C GLU A 114 -13.47 -4.96 -16.38
N ASN A 115 -13.49 -5.56 -15.18
CA ASN A 115 -12.74 -6.77 -14.87
C ASN A 115 -13.62 -7.88 -14.32
N SER A 116 -13.96 -8.83 -15.15
CA SER A 116 -14.83 -9.95 -14.79
C SER A 116 -14.31 -10.82 -13.64
N MET A 117 -13.00 -10.85 -13.37
CA MET A 117 -12.41 -11.61 -12.25
C MET A 117 -12.98 -11.18 -10.90
N PHE A 118 -13.15 -9.87 -10.68
CA PHE A 118 -13.69 -9.36 -9.42
C PHE A 118 -15.20 -9.61 -9.26
N GLY A 119 -15.89 -10.05 -10.31
CA GLY A 119 -17.26 -10.56 -10.22
C GLY A 119 -17.41 -11.76 -9.28
N MET A 120 -16.31 -12.46 -8.97
CA MET A 120 -16.30 -13.52 -7.96
C MET A 120 -16.69 -13.01 -6.56
N LEU A 121 -16.48 -11.73 -6.28
CA LEU A 121 -16.80 -11.11 -5.00
C LEU A 121 -18.29 -10.75 -4.85
N ASN A 122 -19.08 -10.94 -5.91
CA ASN A 122 -20.52 -10.65 -5.94
C ASN A 122 -21.37 -11.94 -6.07
N ARG A 123 -20.80 -13.11 -5.83
CA ARG A 123 -21.51 -14.41 -6.01
C ARG A 123 -22.62 -14.65 -5.00
N VAL A 124 -22.50 -14.04 -3.83
CA VAL A 124 -23.51 -14.11 -2.76
C VAL A 124 -23.78 -12.69 -2.29
N GLU A 125 -25.04 -12.29 -2.25
CA GLU A 125 -25.42 -10.98 -1.73
C GLU A 125 -25.80 -11.07 -0.24
N PRO A 126 -25.31 -10.16 0.58
CA PRO A 126 -24.28 -9.15 0.31
C PRO A 126 -22.89 -9.62 0.78
N GLN A 127 -22.09 -10.25 -0.08
CA GLN A 127 -20.72 -10.62 0.28
C GLN A 127 -19.84 -9.37 0.39
N VAL A 128 -19.81 -8.53 -0.64
CA VAL A 128 -19.00 -7.32 -0.65
C VAL A 128 -19.88 -6.06 -0.78
N VAL A 129 -19.72 -5.15 0.16
CA VAL A 129 -20.33 -3.81 0.11
C VAL A 129 -19.33 -2.84 -0.48
N TRP A 130 -19.53 -2.46 -1.72
CA TRP A 130 -18.69 -1.50 -2.42
C TRP A 130 -19.06 -0.06 -2.05
N THR A 131 -18.12 0.73 -1.60
CA THR A 131 -18.34 2.08 -1.09
C THR A 131 -17.42 3.07 -1.79
N ALA A 132 -18.01 4.05 -2.47
CA ALA A 132 -17.24 5.11 -3.11
C ALA A 132 -16.70 6.10 -2.07
N MET A 133 -15.39 6.34 -2.09
CA MET A 133 -14.75 7.39 -1.32
C MET A 133 -14.97 8.74 -1.99
N LYS A 134 -15.07 9.79 -1.17
CA LYS A 134 -15.12 11.17 -1.63
C LYS A 134 -14.02 11.97 -0.96
N ALA A 135 -13.24 12.71 -1.75
CA ALA A 135 -12.24 13.61 -1.21
C ALA A 135 -12.86 14.79 -0.45
N GLY A 136 -12.10 15.36 0.48
CA GLY A 136 -12.41 16.62 1.13
C GLY A 136 -13.08 16.52 2.50
N ALA A 137 -13.51 15.34 2.95
CA ALA A 137 -14.03 15.15 4.30
C ALA A 137 -13.74 13.74 4.82
N PRO A 138 -13.38 13.59 6.12
CA PRO A 138 -13.22 12.28 6.73
C PRO A 138 -14.58 11.58 6.86
N PHE A 139 -14.59 10.26 6.62
CA PHE A 139 -15.75 9.39 6.75
C PHE A 139 -15.44 8.19 7.65
N PRO A 140 -16.43 7.63 8.36
CA PRO A 140 -16.21 6.46 9.21
C PRO A 140 -15.98 5.21 8.36
N LEU A 141 -15.05 4.36 8.78
CA LEU A 141 -14.91 3.01 8.25
C LEU A 141 -15.93 2.10 8.96
N MET A 142 -16.91 1.65 8.20
CA MET A 142 -17.97 0.77 8.68
C MET A 142 -17.67 -0.67 8.31
N THR A 143 -18.03 -1.62 9.16
CA THR A 143 -18.04 -3.04 8.80
C THR A 143 -19.07 -3.30 7.68
N ALA A 144 -19.04 -4.48 7.07
CA ALA A 144 -20.06 -4.87 6.09
C ALA A 144 -21.48 -4.87 6.70
N HIS A 145 -21.60 -5.10 8.00
CA HIS A 145 -22.85 -5.08 8.75
C HIS A 145 -23.27 -3.66 9.22
N GLY A 146 -22.52 -2.62 8.84
CA GLY A 146 -22.85 -1.22 9.15
C GLY A 146 -22.49 -0.80 10.58
N GLN A 147 -21.62 -1.53 11.28
CA GLN A 147 -21.10 -1.13 12.59
C GLN A 147 -19.94 -0.15 12.40
N ASP A 148 -19.89 0.90 13.23
CA ASP A 148 -18.77 1.83 13.25
C ASP A 148 -17.56 1.19 13.91
N SER A 149 -16.41 1.22 13.24
CA SER A 149 -15.16 0.65 13.76
C SER A 149 -14.38 1.58 14.68
N GLY A 150 -14.82 2.83 14.84
CA GLY A 150 -14.04 3.87 15.51
C GLY A 150 -12.84 4.38 14.72
N LEU A 151 -12.68 3.95 13.47
CA LEU A 151 -11.65 4.42 12.55
C LEU A 151 -12.28 5.28 11.46
N ARG A 152 -11.72 6.44 11.22
CA ARG A 152 -12.12 7.34 10.14
C ARG A 152 -11.04 7.36 9.06
N CYS A 153 -11.46 7.54 7.82
CA CYS A 153 -10.55 7.71 6.70
C CYS A 153 -10.88 9.03 5.98
N GLU A 154 -9.85 9.75 5.61
CA GLU A 154 -9.93 10.85 4.67
C GLU A 154 -9.05 10.52 3.47
N VAL A 155 -9.53 10.81 2.26
CA VAL A 155 -8.79 10.56 1.03
C VAL A 155 -8.35 11.88 0.39
N CYS A 156 -7.10 11.91 -0.07
CA CYS A 156 -6.57 12.96 -0.93
C CYS A 156 -6.22 12.31 -2.27
N TYR A 157 -6.96 12.65 -3.31
CA TYR A 157 -6.67 12.15 -4.65
C TYR A 157 -5.40 12.79 -5.19
N LEU A 158 -4.56 11.96 -5.77
CA LEU A 158 -3.30 12.32 -6.38
C LEU A 158 -3.44 12.07 -7.89
N SER A 159 -3.24 13.11 -8.69
CA SER A 159 -3.26 12.95 -10.15
C SER A 159 -2.12 12.02 -10.56
N SER A 160 -2.46 10.90 -11.19
CA SER A 160 -1.50 9.91 -11.62
C SER A 160 -1.99 9.19 -12.89
N ARG A 161 -1.43 8.03 -13.19
CA ARG A 161 -1.83 7.20 -14.31
C ARG A 161 -2.56 5.97 -13.80
N TYR A 162 -3.56 5.53 -14.56
CA TYR A 162 -4.13 4.20 -14.35
C TYR A 162 -3.17 3.13 -14.85
N PRO A 163 -3.21 1.93 -14.25
CA PRO A 163 -2.41 0.79 -14.70
C PRO A 163 -2.63 0.47 -16.19
N LYS A 164 -1.59 -0.03 -16.86
CA LYS A 164 -1.62 -0.31 -18.32
C LYS A 164 -2.68 -1.33 -18.76
N TYR A 165 -3.23 -2.14 -17.83
CA TYR A 165 -4.32 -3.06 -18.13
C TYR A 165 -5.70 -2.38 -18.23
N VAL A 166 -5.84 -1.17 -17.68
CA VAL A 166 -7.07 -0.38 -17.73
C VAL A 166 -7.21 0.24 -19.13
N LYS A 167 -8.32 -0.02 -19.78
CA LYS A 167 -8.59 0.43 -21.14
C LYS A 167 -9.63 1.54 -21.24
N SER A 168 -10.30 1.86 -20.15
CA SER A 168 -11.35 2.87 -20.13
C SER A 168 -10.78 4.27 -20.31
N GLU A 169 -11.37 5.03 -21.25
CA GLU A 169 -10.95 6.41 -21.56
C GLU A 169 -11.70 7.47 -20.71
N ASN A 170 -12.78 7.08 -20.03
CA ASN A 170 -13.69 7.98 -19.33
C ASN A 170 -13.55 7.90 -17.80
N LEU A 171 -12.33 7.76 -17.29
CA LEU A 171 -12.02 7.76 -15.86
C LEU A 171 -11.48 9.13 -15.43
N ALA A 172 -11.84 9.55 -14.22
CA ALA A 172 -11.32 10.77 -13.62
C ALA A 172 -9.83 10.58 -13.27
N ARG A 173 -8.92 11.31 -13.93
CA ARG A 173 -7.46 11.14 -13.76
C ARG A 173 -7.01 11.39 -12.34
N GLU A 174 -7.64 12.33 -11.65
CA GLU A 174 -7.42 12.63 -10.24
C GLU A 174 -7.69 11.46 -9.31
N GLU A 175 -8.54 10.50 -9.70
CA GLU A 175 -8.91 9.33 -8.91
C GLU A 175 -7.99 8.12 -9.12
N ALA A 176 -6.94 8.24 -9.96
CA ALA A 176 -6.08 7.11 -10.30
C ALA A 176 -5.29 6.59 -9.09
N THR A 177 -4.85 7.51 -8.22
CA THR A 177 -4.09 7.21 -7.00
C THR A 177 -4.59 8.09 -5.85
N ALA A 178 -4.53 7.57 -4.63
CA ALA A 178 -4.97 8.29 -3.44
C ALA A 178 -3.98 8.10 -2.27
N ALA A 179 -3.68 9.19 -1.58
CA ALA A 179 -3.15 9.15 -0.22
C ALA A 179 -4.32 8.94 0.75
N LEU A 180 -4.11 8.05 1.73
CA LEU A 180 -5.12 7.67 2.73
C LEU A 180 -4.68 8.19 4.10
N PHE A 181 -5.58 8.91 4.77
CA PHE A 181 -5.35 9.45 6.10
C PHE A 181 -6.33 8.79 7.06
N PHE A 182 -5.80 8.05 8.03
CA PHE A 182 -6.60 7.37 9.03
C PHE A 182 -6.52 8.10 10.36
N GLU A 183 -7.66 8.23 11.03
CA GLU A 183 -7.74 8.83 12.37
C GLU A 183 -8.58 7.93 13.28
N SER A 184 -8.04 7.58 14.44
CA SER A 184 -8.74 6.83 15.48
C SER A 184 -9.61 7.75 16.35
N VAL A 185 -10.56 7.16 17.09
CA VAL A 185 -11.35 7.90 18.10
C VAL A 185 -10.49 8.56 19.20
N ALA A 186 -9.28 8.08 19.42
CA ALA A 186 -8.30 8.70 20.31
C ALA A 186 -7.54 9.88 19.69
N GLY A 187 -7.86 10.25 18.45
CA GLY A 187 -7.20 11.35 17.72
C GLY A 187 -5.81 11.01 17.18
N LYS A 188 -5.44 9.73 17.13
CA LYS A 188 -4.18 9.28 16.53
C LYS A 188 -4.30 9.25 15.02
N ARG A 189 -3.29 9.78 14.32
CA ARG A 189 -3.31 10.01 12.88
C ARG A 189 -2.20 9.25 12.16
N LEU A 190 -2.58 8.54 11.11
CA LEU A 190 -1.68 7.83 10.22
C LEU A 190 -1.89 8.33 8.78
N ALA A 191 -0.80 8.69 8.10
CA ALA A 191 -0.77 8.98 6.68
C ALA A 191 -0.16 7.80 5.92
N TYR A 192 -0.88 7.24 4.95
CA TYR A 192 -0.45 6.17 4.06
C TYR A 192 -0.40 6.70 2.62
N VAL A 193 0.82 6.90 2.11
CA VAL A 193 1.12 7.50 0.81
C VAL A 193 2.05 6.54 0.06
N ALA A 194 1.48 5.46 -0.48
CA ALA A 194 2.26 4.36 -1.09
C ALA A 194 2.79 4.67 -2.49
N ALA A 195 2.15 5.59 -3.22
CA ALA A 195 2.61 6.06 -4.52
C ALA A 195 2.26 7.54 -4.66
N VAL A 196 3.23 8.35 -5.06
CA VAL A 196 3.05 9.81 -5.22
C VAL A 196 4.04 10.36 -6.23
N ASP A 197 3.56 11.13 -7.20
CA ASP A 197 4.36 11.78 -8.24
C ASP A 197 4.67 13.24 -7.93
N SER A 198 3.88 13.88 -7.05
CA SER A 198 4.02 15.29 -6.72
C SER A 198 3.46 15.61 -5.33
N LEU A 199 4.01 16.64 -4.68
CA LEU A 199 3.60 17.07 -3.34
C LEU A 199 2.86 18.41 -3.43
N SER A 200 1.54 18.39 -3.27
CA SER A 200 0.74 19.60 -3.14
C SER A 200 0.80 20.15 -1.71
N ASP A 201 0.55 21.45 -1.54
CA ASP A 201 0.48 22.10 -0.21
C ASP A 201 -0.59 21.43 0.68
N ILE A 202 -1.70 20.96 0.09
CA ILE A 202 -2.76 20.25 0.81
C ILE A 202 -2.24 18.90 1.33
N LEU A 203 -1.53 18.14 0.51
CA LEU A 203 -0.93 16.87 0.90
C LEU A 203 0.10 17.07 2.01
N LEU A 204 1.00 18.04 1.84
CA LEU A 204 2.03 18.38 2.83
C LEU A 204 1.41 18.79 4.18
N ALA A 205 0.38 19.63 4.17
CA ALA A 205 -0.31 20.05 5.40
C ALA A 205 -0.96 18.87 6.15
N LYS A 206 -1.45 17.86 5.43
CA LYS A 206 -2.03 16.65 6.02
C LYS A 206 -0.96 15.71 6.57
N ILE A 207 0.10 15.49 5.81
CA ILE A 207 1.25 14.67 6.25
C ILE A 207 1.88 15.27 7.52
N ASP A 208 1.98 16.59 7.61
CA ASP A 208 2.59 17.29 8.74
C ASP A 208 1.87 17.05 10.07
N GLN A 209 0.61 16.66 10.03
CA GLN A 209 -0.21 16.38 11.21
C GLN A 209 -0.18 14.89 11.63
N ALA A 210 0.52 14.03 10.91
CA ALA A 210 0.52 12.60 11.19
C ALA A 210 1.38 12.23 12.40
N ASP A 211 0.88 11.31 13.22
CA ASP A 211 1.70 10.63 14.24
C ASP A 211 2.64 9.62 13.55
N LEU A 212 2.16 8.95 12.50
CA LEU A 212 2.93 8.04 11.66
C LEU A 212 2.71 8.38 10.19
N LEU A 213 3.80 8.59 9.47
CA LEU A 213 3.84 8.72 8.01
C LEU A 213 4.46 7.46 7.40
N LEU A 214 3.68 6.75 6.60
CA LEU A 214 4.14 5.69 5.71
C LEU A 214 4.18 6.26 4.30
N PHE A 215 5.37 6.41 3.73
CA PHE A 215 5.60 7.17 2.51
C PHE A 215 6.26 6.31 1.43
N ASP A 216 6.01 6.66 0.19
CA ASP A 216 6.53 6.00 -1.01
C ASP A 216 8.05 5.88 -1.00
N GLY A 217 8.54 4.66 -1.05
CA GLY A 217 9.95 4.31 -1.08
C GLY A 217 10.33 3.47 -2.29
N THR A 218 9.55 3.50 -3.37
CA THR A 218 9.67 2.58 -4.50
C THR A 218 11.07 2.58 -5.09
N PHE A 219 11.60 3.73 -5.46
CA PHE A 219 12.93 3.87 -6.04
C PHE A 219 13.81 4.81 -5.24
N TRP A 220 15.10 4.51 -5.16
CA TRP A 220 16.09 5.40 -4.55
C TRP A 220 16.34 6.66 -5.38
N SER A 221 16.62 6.47 -6.70
CA SER A 221 16.88 7.55 -7.66
C SER A 221 15.98 7.42 -8.88
N ASP A 222 15.83 8.50 -9.64
CA ASP A 222 14.94 8.56 -10.81
C ASP A 222 15.32 7.56 -11.89
N ASP A 223 16.61 7.32 -12.08
CA ASP A 223 17.17 6.44 -13.13
C ASP A 223 17.46 5.00 -12.63
N GLU A 224 17.04 4.64 -11.39
CA GLU A 224 17.38 3.36 -10.77
C GLU A 224 17.05 2.15 -11.66
N LEU A 225 15.81 2.09 -12.14
CA LEU A 225 15.34 0.97 -12.95
C LEU A 225 16.06 0.93 -14.30
N ILE A 226 16.27 2.10 -14.92
CA ILE A 226 16.99 2.23 -16.18
C ILE A 226 18.42 1.71 -16.03
N ARG A 227 19.11 2.04 -14.93
CA ARG A 227 20.49 1.55 -14.68
C ARG A 227 20.54 0.05 -14.48
N VAL A 228 19.53 -0.54 -13.83
CA VAL A 228 19.51 -1.99 -13.54
C VAL A 228 19.13 -2.80 -14.78
N GLN A 229 18.18 -2.32 -15.58
CA GLN A 229 17.62 -3.05 -16.73
C GLN A 229 18.24 -2.63 -18.07
N GLY A 230 18.99 -1.52 -18.11
CA GLY A 230 19.54 -0.94 -19.35
C GLY A 230 18.52 -0.15 -20.17
N SER A 231 17.26 -0.15 -19.79
CA SER A 231 16.15 0.58 -20.44
C SER A 231 14.95 0.62 -19.51
N GLY A 232 13.95 1.44 -19.82
CA GLY A 232 12.69 1.50 -19.06
C GLY A 232 12.23 2.94 -18.80
N GLU A 233 11.22 3.08 -17.96
CA GLU A 233 10.69 4.35 -17.50
C GLU A 233 11.46 4.81 -16.25
N SER A 234 11.60 6.12 -16.05
CA SER A 234 12.14 6.69 -14.82
C SER A 234 11.12 6.58 -13.66
N ALA A 235 11.57 6.81 -12.42
CA ALA A 235 10.68 6.80 -11.25
C ALA A 235 9.54 7.81 -11.41
N HIS A 236 9.84 9.03 -11.85
CA HIS A 236 8.82 10.06 -12.12
C HIS A 236 7.86 9.66 -13.25
N GLU A 237 8.35 9.05 -14.31
CA GLU A 237 7.49 8.52 -15.37
C GLU A 237 6.58 7.39 -14.90
N MET A 238 6.98 6.66 -13.87
CA MET A 238 6.17 5.62 -13.21
C MET A 238 5.24 6.15 -12.13
N GLY A 239 5.28 7.45 -11.81
CA GLY A 239 4.42 8.09 -10.81
C GLY A 239 4.96 8.05 -9.37
N HIS A 240 6.30 8.01 -9.23
CA HIS A 240 6.97 7.95 -7.94
C HIS A 240 8.00 9.07 -7.78
N ILE A 241 8.03 9.72 -6.61
CA ILE A 241 9.13 10.61 -6.23
C ILE A 241 10.27 9.75 -5.68
N PRO A 242 11.49 9.84 -6.23
CA PRO A 242 12.64 9.10 -5.69
C PRO A 242 12.91 9.41 -4.23
N VAL A 243 13.37 8.42 -3.45
CA VAL A 243 13.65 8.58 -2.02
C VAL A 243 14.67 9.69 -1.75
N GLU A 244 15.74 9.78 -2.54
CA GLU A 244 16.74 10.86 -2.38
C GLU A 244 16.15 12.25 -2.57
N GLU A 245 15.10 12.40 -3.36
CA GLU A 245 14.35 13.63 -3.54
C GLU A 245 13.35 13.84 -2.40
N SER A 246 12.60 12.80 -2.04
CA SER A 246 11.64 12.82 -0.92
C SER A 246 12.30 13.22 0.39
N LEU A 247 13.51 12.75 0.68
CA LEU A 247 14.29 13.16 1.86
C LEU A 247 14.59 14.65 1.90
N ARG A 248 14.77 15.29 0.74
CA ARG A 248 15.00 16.75 0.65
C ARG A 248 13.69 17.53 0.78
N LEU A 249 12.65 17.10 0.06
CA LEU A 249 11.34 17.75 0.04
C LEU A 249 10.65 17.69 1.41
N LEU A 250 10.76 16.56 2.10
CA LEU A 250 10.11 16.31 3.38
C LEU A 250 11.01 16.57 4.59
N LYS A 251 12.15 17.27 4.40
CA LYS A 251 13.12 17.53 5.48
C LYS A 251 12.50 18.19 6.71
N ASN A 252 11.54 19.10 6.50
CA ASN A 252 10.93 19.91 7.56
C ASN A 252 9.56 19.36 8.02
N ILE A 253 9.15 18.20 7.54
CA ILE A 253 7.85 17.61 7.91
C ILE A 253 7.84 17.21 9.39
N LYS A 254 6.75 17.54 10.10
CA LYS A 254 6.63 17.37 11.56
C LYS A 254 6.00 16.04 11.97
N ALA A 255 5.67 15.16 11.03
CA ALA A 255 5.20 13.81 11.35
C ALA A 255 6.15 13.17 12.39
N LYS A 256 5.57 12.61 13.48
CA LYS A 256 6.37 12.16 14.63
C LYS A 256 7.26 10.98 14.30
N ARG A 257 6.76 10.04 13.48
CA ARG A 257 7.49 8.90 12.97
C ARG A 257 7.31 8.81 11.47
N LYS A 258 8.37 8.51 10.74
CA LYS A 258 8.42 8.52 9.28
C LYS A 258 9.07 7.26 8.77
N MET A 259 8.38 6.55 7.86
CA MET A 259 8.87 5.29 7.31
C MET A 259 8.64 5.23 5.80
N PHE A 260 9.61 4.74 5.07
CA PHE A 260 9.44 4.35 3.67
C PHE A 260 8.83 2.94 3.58
N ILE A 261 7.85 2.81 2.70
CA ILE A 261 7.14 1.59 2.33
C ILE A 261 7.17 1.40 0.82
N HIS A 262 6.57 0.33 0.28
CA HIS A 262 6.41 0.14 -1.16
C HIS A 262 7.76 0.11 -1.92
N LEU A 263 8.74 -0.66 -1.41
CA LEU A 263 10.08 -0.69 -1.99
C LEU A 263 10.15 -1.65 -3.18
N ASN A 264 10.70 -1.17 -4.28
CA ASN A 264 11.01 -2.04 -5.42
C ASN A 264 12.22 -2.95 -5.10
N ASN A 265 12.26 -4.12 -5.71
CA ASN A 265 13.33 -5.11 -5.53
C ASN A 265 14.73 -4.60 -5.92
N THR A 266 14.80 -3.58 -6.76
CA THR A 266 16.06 -2.95 -7.19
C THR A 266 16.57 -1.90 -6.20
N ASN A 267 15.72 -1.47 -5.25
CA ASN A 267 16.04 -0.37 -4.36
C ASN A 267 17.21 -0.73 -3.42
N PRO A 268 18.33 0.03 -3.45
CA PRO A 268 19.50 -0.25 -2.62
C PRO A 268 19.23 -0.14 -1.11
N MET A 269 18.15 0.50 -0.67
CA MET A 269 17.75 0.54 0.75
C MET A 269 17.42 -0.84 1.33
N LEU A 270 17.15 -1.85 0.49
CA LEU A 270 16.93 -3.23 0.93
C LEU A 270 18.20 -3.84 1.57
N ASN A 271 19.36 -3.34 1.21
CA ASN A 271 20.61 -3.70 1.86
C ASN A 271 20.83 -2.83 3.10
N GLU A 272 20.75 -3.44 4.30
CA GLU A 272 20.90 -2.74 5.58
C GLU A 272 22.29 -2.08 5.75
N ALA A 273 23.32 -2.57 5.06
CA ALA A 273 24.66 -2.02 5.09
C ALA A 273 24.91 -0.94 4.03
N SER A 274 23.94 -0.64 3.15
CA SER A 274 24.11 0.32 2.07
C SER A 274 24.29 1.76 2.60
N ARG A 275 24.85 2.61 1.76
CA ARG A 275 24.93 4.06 2.05
C ARG A 275 23.54 4.70 2.01
N GLU A 276 22.67 4.20 1.16
CA GLU A 276 21.28 4.66 0.98
C GLU A 276 20.48 4.39 2.26
N ARG A 277 20.60 3.19 2.82
CA ARG A 277 19.93 2.84 4.10
C ARG A 277 20.45 3.72 5.26
N ARG A 278 21.75 4.03 5.28
CA ARG A 278 22.32 4.96 6.27
C ARG A 278 21.79 6.37 6.09
N ALA A 279 21.71 6.89 4.86
CA ALA A 279 21.19 8.22 4.57
C ALA A 279 19.73 8.38 5.03
N VAL A 280 18.89 7.37 4.83
CA VAL A 280 17.50 7.31 5.33
C VAL A 280 17.47 7.46 6.86
N ARG A 281 18.27 6.65 7.56
CA ARG A 281 18.35 6.67 9.02
C ARG A 281 18.89 8.01 9.54
N ASP A 282 19.93 8.55 8.92
CA ASP A 282 20.57 9.81 9.32
C ASP A 282 19.62 11.01 9.11
N ALA A 283 18.67 10.90 8.18
CA ALA A 283 17.59 11.87 7.99
C ALA A 283 16.41 11.68 8.98
N GLY A 284 16.49 10.72 9.91
CA GLY A 284 15.43 10.43 10.89
C GLY A 284 14.23 9.68 10.30
N TRP A 285 14.46 8.90 9.24
CA TRP A 285 13.47 8.02 8.64
C TRP A 285 13.79 6.55 8.90
N GLU A 286 12.77 5.72 8.85
CA GLU A 286 12.87 4.27 8.93
C GLU A 286 12.49 3.64 7.57
N VAL A 287 12.74 2.36 7.42
CA VAL A 287 12.23 1.56 6.29
C VAL A 287 11.41 0.43 6.88
N ALA A 288 10.15 0.34 6.48
CA ALA A 288 9.21 -0.65 6.99
C ALA A 288 9.66 -2.08 6.66
N GLU A 289 9.29 -3.01 7.53
CA GLU A 289 9.56 -4.45 7.42
C GLU A 289 8.25 -5.22 7.60
N ASP A 290 8.21 -6.44 7.09
CA ASP A 290 7.07 -7.33 7.29
C ASP A 290 6.86 -7.61 8.78
N ASN A 291 5.60 -7.79 9.16
CA ASN A 291 5.18 -8.04 10.54
C ASN A 291 5.58 -6.94 11.54
N TRP A 292 5.83 -5.73 11.04
CA TRP A 292 6.06 -4.60 11.92
C TRP A 292 4.76 -4.19 12.62
N HIS A 293 4.80 -4.12 13.93
CA HIS A 293 3.67 -3.79 14.80
C HIS A 293 3.91 -2.47 15.51
N LEU A 294 2.89 -1.61 15.56
CA LEU A 294 2.93 -0.35 16.30
C LEU A 294 1.56 -0.02 16.90
N GLU A 295 1.58 0.38 18.15
CA GLU A 295 0.48 1.09 18.79
C GLU A 295 0.76 2.59 18.77
N LEU A 296 -0.22 3.40 18.28
CA LEU A 296 -0.11 4.86 18.19
C LEU A 296 -0.70 5.54 19.41
#